data_79fef7a0765e625219b6d0002ae78949
#
_entry.id   79fef7a0765e625219b6d0002ae78949
#
_cell.length_a   1.000
_cell.length_b   1.000
_cell.length_c   1.000
_cell.angle_alpha   90.00
_cell.angle_beta   90.00
_cell.angle_gamma   90.00
#
_symmetry.space_group_name_H-M   'P 1'
#
loop_
_entity.id
_entity.type
_entity.pdbx_description
1 polymer ?
#
loop_
_entity_poly.entity_id
_entity_poly.type
_entity_poly.pdbx_seq_one_letter_code
_entity_poly.pdbx_strand_id
1 'polypeptide(L)'
;TNVKIEYKTTPTGTLNTIVADHGGHVPTANSYTWTSVADENSETCYIRVSDADPLRYADVYGVSAAAFSMRPKITVSQPAAGADVVVGSSGNTIAWSLNGSTKVQYVKLYYSKNNGPFTNPINTTGSVDATQPYTWSGVPDDISNNIKVRVVDNGNTNVYGDSLASFNIIGSITVQQPDAAANWAVGANDKIITWLYTGTISNVDISYDYGAGYQSLATGISKGTGGSGSWPWPAIPDSVSTSVKVKVASVTNPNKELDESDPFKIKGAFTFVDPGPADGEVLPAG
;
A
#
# COMPACT_ATOMS: atom_id res chain seq x y z
N THR A 1 35.97 -25.75 -37.60
CA THR A 1 34.97 -24.84 -38.20
C THR A 1 34.35 -24.00 -37.08
N ASN A 2 34.29 -22.70 -37.30
CA ASN A 2 33.66 -21.78 -36.35
C ASN A 2 32.14 -21.72 -36.64
N VAL A 3 31.39 -21.37 -35.65
CA VAL A 3 29.93 -21.26 -35.78
C VAL A 3 29.46 -19.84 -35.52
N LYS A 4 28.42 -19.43 -36.21
CA LYS A 4 27.61 -18.25 -35.96
C LYS A 4 26.39 -18.65 -35.16
N ILE A 5 26.07 -17.91 -34.12
CA ILE A 5 24.89 -18.10 -33.27
C ILE A 5 23.99 -16.89 -33.40
N GLU A 6 22.74 -17.13 -33.73
CA GLU A 6 21.74 -16.11 -33.95
C GLU A 6 20.45 -16.47 -33.21
N TYR A 7 19.60 -15.47 -32.95
CA TYR A 7 18.23 -15.69 -32.47
C TYR A 7 17.22 -15.00 -33.38
N LYS A 8 15.99 -15.46 -33.31
CA LYS A 8 14.81 -14.79 -33.89
C LYS A 8 13.66 -14.84 -32.91
N THR A 9 12.81 -13.82 -32.98
CA THR A 9 11.69 -13.65 -32.02
C THR A 9 10.39 -14.31 -32.47
N THR A 10 10.35 -14.79 -33.71
CA THR A 10 9.23 -15.55 -34.27
C THR A 10 9.76 -16.65 -35.20
N PRO A 11 8.98 -17.70 -35.56
CA PRO A 11 9.41 -18.75 -36.44
C PRO A 11 9.94 -18.28 -37.81
N THR A 12 9.38 -17.17 -38.32
CA THR A 12 9.75 -16.57 -39.63
C THR A 12 10.47 -15.21 -39.48
N GLY A 13 10.84 -14.83 -38.24
CA GLY A 13 11.42 -13.52 -37.93
C GLY A 13 12.86 -13.36 -38.45
N THR A 14 13.31 -12.10 -38.44
CA THR A 14 14.68 -11.75 -38.79
C THR A 14 15.67 -12.37 -37.80
N LEU A 15 16.80 -12.85 -38.31
CA LEU A 15 17.91 -13.35 -37.50
C LEU A 15 18.74 -12.20 -36.92
N ASN A 16 18.92 -12.24 -35.64
CA ASN A 16 19.75 -11.29 -34.86
C ASN A 16 21.00 -12.01 -34.36
N THR A 17 22.17 -11.46 -34.62
CA THR A 17 23.43 -12.11 -34.24
C THR A 17 23.70 -12.02 -32.75
N ILE A 18 23.92 -13.16 -32.10
CA ILE A 18 24.43 -13.27 -30.72
C ILE A 18 25.97 -13.24 -30.76
N VAL A 19 26.57 -14.10 -31.57
CA VAL A 19 28.00 -14.13 -31.86
C VAL A 19 28.23 -14.51 -33.30
N ALA A 20 29.05 -13.72 -34.00
CA ALA A 20 29.30 -13.91 -35.42
C ALA A 20 30.29 -15.07 -35.73
N ASP A 21 31.23 -15.30 -34.82
CA ASP A 21 32.29 -16.26 -34.94
C ASP A 21 32.68 -16.83 -33.58
N HIS A 22 32.24 -18.04 -33.30
CA HIS A 22 32.57 -18.79 -32.08
C HIS A 22 33.39 -20.01 -32.45
N GLY A 23 34.68 -20.00 -32.10
CA GLY A 23 35.61 -21.09 -32.38
C GLY A 23 35.72 -22.14 -31.28
N GLY A 24 36.55 -23.15 -31.54
CA GLY A 24 36.96 -24.13 -30.53
C GLY A 24 35.98 -25.26 -30.27
N HIS A 25 34.99 -25.49 -31.15
CA HIS A 25 34.06 -26.60 -31.00
C HIS A 25 34.69 -27.95 -31.35
N VAL A 26 34.28 -28.96 -30.63
CA VAL A 26 34.58 -30.36 -30.87
C VAL A 26 33.31 -31.12 -31.36
N PRO A 27 33.44 -32.25 -32.07
CA PRO A 27 32.30 -32.90 -32.72
C PRO A 27 31.18 -33.38 -31.77
N THR A 28 31.44 -33.48 -30.45
CA THR A 28 30.54 -34.22 -29.55
C THR A 28 29.74 -33.36 -28.56
N ALA A 29 30.22 -32.15 -28.21
CA ALA A 29 29.48 -31.25 -27.33
C ALA A 29 30.09 -29.85 -27.36
N ASN A 30 29.27 -28.86 -27.67
CA ASN A 30 29.66 -27.47 -27.66
C ASN A 30 28.69 -26.64 -26.87
N SER A 31 29.19 -25.58 -26.22
CA SER A 31 28.37 -24.66 -25.47
C SER A 31 28.84 -23.20 -25.69
N TYR A 32 27.88 -22.30 -25.63
CA TYR A 32 28.12 -20.87 -25.63
C TYR A 32 27.30 -20.22 -24.49
N THR A 33 27.96 -19.40 -23.69
CA THR A 33 27.26 -18.65 -22.63
C THR A 33 26.83 -17.30 -23.19
N TRP A 34 25.52 -17.12 -23.34
CA TRP A 34 24.95 -15.83 -23.76
C TRP A 34 24.86 -14.91 -22.57
N THR A 35 25.87 -14.07 -22.37
CA THR A 35 26.04 -13.21 -21.18
C THR A 35 25.19 -11.94 -21.21
N SER A 36 24.83 -11.46 -22.41
CA SER A 36 24.01 -10.25 -22.60
C SER A 36 22.81 -10.57 -23.47
N VAL A 37 21.73 -11.00 -22.83
CA VAL A 37 20.47 -11.32 -23.53
C VAL A 37 19.85 -10.01 -24.03
N ALA A 38 19.41 -10.00 -25.29
CA ALA A 38 18.78 -8.84 -25.90
C ALA A 38 17.47 -8.46 -25.22
N ASP A 39 17.13 -7.17 -25.26
CA ASP A 39 15.86 -6.66 -24.77
C ASP A 39 14.74 -7.01 -25.76
N GLU A 40 14.07 -8.12 -25.50
CA GLU A 40 12.95 -8.63 -26.31
C GLU A 40 11.75 -8.97 -25.43
N ASN A 41 10.56 -8.93 -26.03
CA ASN A 41 9.30 -9.34 -25.40
C ASN A 41 8.58 -10.32 -26.31
N SER A 42 9.01 -11.59 -26.29
CA SER A 42 8.49 -12.63 -27.15
C SER A 42 8.44 -13.97 -26.45
N GLU A 43 7.38 -14.72 -26.72
CA GLU A 43 7.17 -16.09 -26.23
C GLU A 43 7.65 -17.15 -27.23
N THR A 44 8.11 -16.75 -28.42
CA THR A 44 8.38 -17.65 -29.54
C THR A 44 9.76 -17.43 -30.17
N CYS A 45 10.79 -17.31 -29.29
CA CYS A 45 12.16 -17.17 -29.74
C CYS A 45 12.77 -18.50 -30.10
N TYR A 46 13.68 -18.49 -31.08
CA TYR A 46 14.45 -19.64 -31.54
C TYR A 46 15.92 -19.28 -31.66
N ILE A 47 16.81 -20.22 -31.35
CA ILE A 47 18.23 -20.13 -31.65
C ILE A 47 18.51 -20.81 -32.98
N ARG A 48 19.34 -20.19 -33.82
CA ARG A 48 19.97 -20.80 -35.00
C ARG A 48 21.47 -20.85 -34.81
N VAL A 49 22.05 -21.97 -35.11
CA VAL A 49 23.51 -22.15 -35.20
C VAL A 49 23.82 -22.53 -36.64
N SER A 50 24.75 -21.82 -37.28
CA SER A 50 25.19 -22.04 -38.63
C SER A 50 26.72 -22.02 -38.76
N ASP A 51 27.28 -22.43 -39.87
CA ASP A 51 28.70 -22.17 -40.17
C ASP A 51 28.95 -20.66 -40.13
N ALA A 52 30.09 -20.24 -39.59
CA ALA A 52 30.49 -18.82 -39.55
C ALA A 52 30.90 -18.29 -40.92
N ASP A 53 31.34 -19.16 -41.83
CA ASP A 53 31.69 -18.82 -43.18
C ASP A 53 30.50 -18.99 -44.14
N PRO A 54 29.82 -17.90 -44.54
CA PRO A 54 28.62 -17.98 -45.38
C PRO A 54 28.91 -18.44 -46.83
N LEU A 55 30.15 -18.37 -47.27
CA LEU A 55 30.55 -18.79 -48.59
C LEU A 55 30.80 -20.29 -48.68
N ARG A 56 30.96 -20.95 -47.53
CA ARG A 56 31.38 -22.33 -47.46
C ARG A 56 30.18 -23.30 -47.36
N TYR A 57 29.22 -23.00 -46.49
CA TYR A 57 28.06 -23.88 -46.23
C TYR A 57 26.85 -23.06 -45.79
N ALA A 58 26.31 -22.21 -46.66
CA ALA A 58 25.17 -21.33 -46.35
C ALA A 58 23.90 -22.09 -45.89
N ASP A 59 23.77 -23.35 -46.29
CA ASP A 59 22.61 -24.21 -46.03
C ASP A 59 22.81 -25.10 -44.78
N VAL A 60 24.03 -25.11 -44.19
CA VAL A 60 24.28 -25.92 -42.99
C VAL A 60 23.97 -25.13 -41.75
N TYR A 61 22.82 -25.41 -41.19
CA TYR A 61 22.38 -24.81 -39.93
C TYR A 61 21.48 -25.75 -39.15
N GLY A 62 21.41 -25.53 -37.83
CA GLY A 62 20.45 -26.12 -36.92
C GLY A 62 19.63 -25.04 -36.24
N VAL A 63 18.38 -25.32 -35.95
CA VAL A 63 17.46 -24.47 -35.20
C VAL A 63 17.01 -25.22 -33.94
N SER A 64 16.84 -24.50 -32.82
CA SER A 64 16.33 -25.10 -31.60
C SER A 64 14.98 -25.81 -31.85
N ALA A 65 14.83 -27.02 -31.29
CA ALA A 65 13.66 -27.87 -31.56
C ALA A 65 12.36 -27.26 -31.01
N ALA A 66 12.46 -26.45 -29.94
CA ALA A 66 11.33 -25.76 -29.32
C ALA A 66 11.61 -24.27 -29.19
N ALA A 67 10.55 -23.47 -29.12
CA ALA A 67 10.63 -22.06 -28.77
C ALA A 67 11.01 -21.88 -27.30
N PHE A 68 11.62 -20.76 -27.01
CA PHE A 68 11.84 -20.24 -25.64
C PHE A 68 11.35 -18.79 -25.56
N SER A 69 11.20 -18.29 -24.33
CA SER A 69 10.73 -16.92 -24.11
C SER A 69 11.88 -16.00 -23.76
N MET A 70 11.85 -14.78 -24.31
CA MET A 70 12.66 -13.65 -23.88
C MET A 70 11.72 -12.58 -23.36
N ARG A 71 11.85 -12.22 -22.08
CA ARG A 71 10.89 -11.36 -21.39
C ARG A 71 11.60 -10.25 -20.63
N PRO A 72 11.09 -9.00 -20.69
CA PRO A 72 11.49 -7.95 -19.78
C PRO A 72 11.23 -8.33 -18.32
N LYS A 73 12.05 -7.81 -17.42
CA LYS A 73 11.85 -7.96 -15.99
C LYS A 73 11.20 -6.69 -15.42
N ILE A 74 10.04 -6.84 -14.79
CA ILE A 74 9.40 -5.77 -14.02
C ILE A 74 9.72 -5.99 -12.54
N THR A 75 10.17 -4.94 -11.85
CA THR A 75 10.44 -4.97 -10.41
C THR A 75 9.59 -3.90 -9.72
N VAL A 76 8.63 -4.30 -8.90
CA VAL A 76 7.77 -3.39 -8.13
C VAL A 76 8.51 -2.93 -6.89
N SER A 77 8.58 -1.61 -6.67
CA SER A 77 9.28 -0.97 -5.55
C SER A 77 8.36 -0.26 -4.56
N GLN A 78 7.14 0.14 -4.99
CA GLN A 78 6.14 0.77 -4.13
C GLN A 78 4.76 0.14 -4.37
N PRO A 79 3.92 0.03 -3.33
CA PRO A 79 4.17 0.38 -1.92
C PRO A 79 5.31 -0.43 -1.28
N ALA A 80 6.03 0.20 -0.34
CA ALA A 80 7.09 -0.47 0.40
C ALA A 80 6.55 -1.58 1.32
N ALA A 81 7.42 -2.51 1.73
CA ALA A 81 7.06 -3.55 2.69
C ALA A 81 6.48 -2.96 3.98
N GLY A 82 5.32 -3.44 4.40
CA GLY A 82 4.64 -3.01 5.63
C GLY A 82 4.07 -1.59 5.60
N ALA A 83 4.14 -0.87 4.48
CA ALA A 83 3.53 0.45 4.35
C ALA A 83 2.02 0.40 4.65
N ASP A 84 1.49 1.47 5.22
CA ASP A 84 0.06 1.63 5.47
C ASP A 84 -0.58 2.51 4.40
N VAL A 85 -1.59 1.98 3.74
CA VAL A 85 -2.39 2.64 2.72
C VAL A 85 -3.82 2.74 3.26
N VAL A 86 -4.35 3.95 3.37
CA VAL A 86 -5.63 4.20 4.04
C VAL A 86 -6.79 4.06 3.05
N VAL A 87 -7.87 3.39 3.47
CA VAL A 87 -9.13 3.28 2.71
C VAL A 87 -9.63 4.66 2.28
N GLY A 88 -10.00 4.80 1.01
CA GLY A 88 -10.51 6.04 0.43
C GLY A 88 -9.45 7.13 0.17
N SER A 89 -8.20 6.92 0.61
CA SER A 89 -7.14 7.91 0.41
C SER A 89 -6.76 8.06 -1.06
N SER A 90 -6.09 9.18 -1.35
CA SER A 90 -5.53 9.52 -2.65
C SER A 90 -4.02 9.80 -2.51
N GLY A 91 -3.30 9.75 -3.62
CA GLY A 91 -1.87 10.07 -3.63
C GLY A 91 -0.95 8.91 -3.27
N ASN A 92 -1.47 7.68 -3.08
CA ASN A 92 -0.62 6.51 -2.88
C ASN A 92 0.12 6.16 -4.17
N THR A 93 1.42 5.97 -4.07
CA THR A 93 2.25 5.68 -5.24
C THR A 93 2.42 4.18 -5.42
N ILE A 94 2.19 3.70 -6.65
CA ILE A 94 2.67 2.40 -7.13
C ILE A 94 3.81 2.67 -8.08
N ALA A 95 5.00 2.17 -7.77
CA ALA A 95 6.18 2.37 -8.56
C ALA A 95 6.87 1.05 -8.91
N TRP A 96 7.49 1.02 -10.08
CA TRP A 96 8.21 -0.13 -10.61
C TRP A 96 9.37 0.31 -11.49
N SER A 97 10.22 -0.64 -11.86
CA SER A 97 11.30 -0.49 -12.81
C SER A 97 11.19 -1.58 -13.88
N LEU A 98 11.48 -1.22 -15.12
CA LEU A 98 11.58 -2.15 -16.25
C LEU A 98 12.98 -2.74 -16.42
N ASN A 99 13.88 -2.43 -15.49
CA ASN A 99 15.30 -2.89 -15.50
C ASN A 99 16.03 -2.59 -16.83
N GLY A 100 15.76 -1.41 -17.40
CA GLY A 100 16.37 -0.94 -18.66
C GLY A 100 15.65 -1.40 -19.93
N SER A 101 14.59 -2.20 -19.84
CA SER A 101 13.83 -2.60 -21.02
C SER A 101 13.00 -1.46 -21.59
N THR A 102 12.91 -1.41 -22.91
CA THR A 102 12.04 -0.51 -23.71
C THR A 102 10.88 -1.22 -24.38
N LYS A 103 10.73 -2.53 -24.15
CA LYS A 103 9.73 -3.37 -24.82
C LYS A 103 8.37 -3.42 -24.12
N VAL A 104 8.26 -2.83 -22.93
CA VAL A 104 6.99 -2.64 -22.21
C VAL A 104 6.59 -1.18 -22.31
N GLN A 105 5.52 -0.88 -23.03
CA GLN A 105 5.05 0.50 -23.20
C GLN A 105 3.90 0.86 -22.27
N TYR A 106 3.01 -0.10 -22.01
CA TYR A 106 1.82 0.10 -21.18
C TYR A 106 1.64 -1.07 -20.22
N VAL A 107 1.18 -0.77 -19.02
CA VAL A 107 0.93 -1.78 -17.98
C VAL A 107 -0.50 -1.69 -17.45
N LYS A 108 -0.97 -2.79 -16.87
CA LYS A 108 -2.14 -2.87 -16.00
C LYS A 108 -1.70 -3.19 -14.58
N LEU A 109 -2.44 -2.68 -13.62
CA LEU A 109 -2.13 -2.79 -12.21
C LEU A 109 -3.25 -3.53 -11.49
N TYR A 110 -2.87 -4.52 -10.70
CA TYR A 110 -3.77 -5.33 -9.89
C TYR A 110 -3.24 -5.48 -8.48
N TYR A 111 -4.13 -5.74 -7.52
CA TYR A 111 -3.70 -6.18 -6.19
C TYR A 111 -4.31 -7.53 -5.84
N SER A 112 -3.66 -8.22 -4.94
CA SER A 112 -4.14 -9.42 -4.25
C SER A 112 -4.32 -9.13 -2.77
N LYS A 113 -5.31 -9.79 -2.14
CA LYS A 113 -5.60 -9.74 -0.71
C LYS A 113 -5.39 -11.15 -0.14
N ASN A 114 -4.68 -11.25 0.99
CA ASN A 114 -4.50 -12.49 1.74
C ASN A 114 -3.95 -13.66 0.91
N ASN A 115 -2.94 -13.40 0.05
CA ASN A 115 -2.37 -14.35 -0.91
C ASN A 115 -3.39 -14.91 -1.93
N GLY A 116 -4.51 -14.24 -2.13
CA GLY A 116 -5.46 -14.57 -3.19
C GLY A 116 -4.93 -14.22 -4.58
N PRO A 117 -5.73 -14.43 -5.63
CA PRO A 117 -5.35 -14.09 -6.99
C PRO A 117 -5.25 -12.57 -7.20
N PHE A 118 -4.44 -12.14 -8.19
CA PHE A 118 -4.34 -10.74 -8.62
C PHE A 118 -5.48 -10.39 -9.60
N THR A 119 -6.70 -10.31 -9.08
CA THR A 119 -7.91 -10.04 -9.88
C THR A 119 -8.55 -8.67 -9.60
N ASN A 120 -8.09 -7.97 -8.56
CA ASN A 120 -8.64 -6.68 -8.19
C ASN A 120 -7.90 -5.57 -8.95
N PRO A 121 -8.53 -4.88 -9.90
CA PRO A 121 -7.86 -3.83 -10.67
C PRO A 121 -7.62 -2.59 -9.82
N ILE A 122 -6.42 -2.01 -9.95
CA ILE A 122 -6.07 -0.71 -9.37
C ILE A 122 -6.40 0.40 -10.36
N ASN A 123 -5.96 0.25 -11.63
CA ASN A 123 -6.40 1.12 -12.71
C ASN A 123 -7.62 0.51 -13.40
N THR A 124 -8.78 1.14 -13.25
CA THR A 124 -10.07 0.63 -13.78
C THR A 124 -10.30 1.00 -15.23
N THR A 125 -9.60 2.00 -15.75
CA THR A 125 -9.74 2.49 -17.14
C THR A 125 -8.40 2.45 -17.86
N GLY A 126 -8.38 1.79 -19.03
CA GLY A 126 -7.23 1.79 -19.93
C GLY A 126 -5.98 1.08 -19.38
N SER A 127 -4.86 1.52 -19.86
CA SER A 127 -3.51 1.09 -19.44
C SER A 127 -2.71 2.31 -19.00
N VAL A 128 -1.68 2.08 -18.20
CA VAL A 128 -0.77 3.09 -17.63
C VAL A 128 0.52 3.08 -18.46
N ASP A 129 1.09 4.25 -18.71
CA ASP A 129 2.43 4.37 -19.29
C ASP A 129 3.45 3.65 -18.39
N ALA A 130 4.17 2.69 -18.96
CA ALA A 130 5.07 1.84 -18.21
C ALA A 130 6.31 2.56 -17.67
N THR A 131 6.61 3.77 -18.16
CA THR A 131 7.76 4.59 -17.74
C THR A 131 7.45 5.51 -16.55
N GLN A 132 6.17 5.64 -16.15
CA GLN A 132 5.72 6.53 -15.10
C GLN A 132 5.15 5.74 -13.91
N PRO A 133 5.37 6.21 -12.67
CA PRO A 133 4.66 5.65 -11.53
C PRO A 133 3.15 5.97 -11.62
N TYR A 134 2.34 5.17 -10.95
CA TYR A 134 0.90 5.36 -10.90
C TYR A 134 0.45 5.89 -9.53
N THR A 135 -0.40 6.90 -9.54
CA THR A 135 -1.06 7.39 -8.32
C THR A 135 -2.36 6.63 -8.09
N TRP A 136 -2.37 5.80 -7.06
CA TRP A 136 -3.56 5.06 -6.65
C TRP A 136 -4.46 5.96 -5.81
N SER A 137 -5.62 6.30 -6.35
CA SER A 137 -6.64 7.11 -5.71
C SER A 137 -7.89 6.27 -5.43
N GLY A 138 -8.60 6.61 -4.36
CA GLY A 138 -9.82 5.89 -3.98
C GLY A 138 -9.55 4.44 -3.60
N VAL A 139 -8.59 4.23 -2.71
CA VAL A 139 -8.23 2.89 -2.20
C VAL A 139 -9.48 2.16 -1.69
N PRO A 140 -9.77 0.94 -2.16
CA PRO A 140 -10.98 0.22 -1.76
C PRO A 140 -10.97 -0.19 -0.28
N ASP A 141 -12.14 -0.45 0.28
CA ASP A 141 -12.29 -0.96 1.65
C ASP A 141 -11.99 -2.47 1.71
N ASP A 142 -10.75 -2.80 1.45
CA ASP A 142 -10.20 -4.15 1.50
C ASP A 142 -9.14 -4.28 2.61
N ILE A 143 -9.53 -3.87 3.84
CA ILE A 143 -8.65 -3.90 5.01
C ILE A 143 -7.96 -5.27 5.16
N SER A 144 -6.63 -5.25 5.21
CA SER A 144 -5.78 -6.42 5.38
C SER A 144 -4.32 -6.00 5.61
N ASN A 145 -3.58 -6.79 6.36
CA ASN A 145 -2.13 -6.66 6.51
C ASN A 145 -1.33 -7.48 5.48
N ASN A 146 -2.00 -8.08 4.51
CA ASN A 146 -1.36 -8.90 3.49
C ASN A 146 -1.93 -8.56 2.11
N ILE A 147 -1.53 -7.39 1.60
CA ILE A 147 -1.84 -6.90 0.26
C ILE A 147 -0.56 -6.92 -0.58
N LYS A 148 -0.66 -7.37 -1.82
CA LYS A 148 0.43 -7.30 -2.81
C LYS A 148 -0.07 -6.66 -4.10
N VAL A 149 0.82 -5.98 -4.81
CA VAL A 149 0.56 -5.39 -6.12
C VAL A 149 1.26 -6.21 -7.19
N ARG A 150 0.60 -6.37 -8.33
CA ARG A 150 1.16 -6.87 -9.60
C ARG A 150 1.09 -5.79 -10.67
N VAL A 151 2.19 -5.59 -11.36
CA VAL A 151 2.32 -4.76 -12.56
C VAL A 151 2.47 -5.72 -13.74
N VAL A 152 1.57 -5.65 -14.72
CA VAL A 152 1.51 -6.59 -15.86
C VAL A 152 1.65 -5.82 -17.16
N ASP A 153 2.50 -6.27 -18.08
CA ASP A 153 2.54 -5.74 -19.44
C ASP A 153 1.17 -5.93 -20.13
N ASN A 154 0.64 -4.84 -20.68
CA ASN A 154 -0.65 -4.87 -21.38
C ASN A 154 -0.60 -5.68 -22.68
N GLY A 155 0.57 -5.81 -23.31
CA GLY A 155 0.80 -6.54 -24.56
C GLY A 155 1.11 -8.03 -24.36
N ASN A 156 1.78 -8.36 -23.24
CA ASN A 156 2.19 -9.74 -22.92
C ASN A 156 1.96 -10.02 -21.42
N THR A 157 0.87 -10.65 -21.08
CA THR A 157 0.48 -10.95 -19.70
C THR A 157 1.42 -11.92 -18.97
N ASN A 158 2.33 -12.58 -19.66
CA ASN A 158 3.41 -13.38 -19.06
C ASN A 158 4.56 -12.51 -18.54
N VAL A 159 4.58 -11.22 -18.90
CA VAL A 159 5.54 -10.22 -18.40
C VAL A 159 4.88 -9.45 -17.25
N TYR A 160 5.26 -9.77 -16.04
CA TYR A 160 4.75 -9.11 -14.85
C TYR A 160 5.80 -9.06 -13.74
N GLY A 161 5.55 -8.18 -12.77
CA GLY A 161 6.29 -8.12 -11.51
C GLY A 161 5.32 -7.97 -10.34
N ASP A 162 5.58 -8.71 -9.26
CA ASP A 162 4.85 -8.61 -8.01
C ASP A 162 5.66 -7.84 -6.98
N SER A 163 4.98 -7.14 -6.07
CA SER A 163 5.66 -6.60 -4.89
C SER A 163 6.29 -7.74 -4.09
N LEU A 164 7.56 -7.56 -3.71
CA LEU A 164 8.36 -8.59 -3.04
C LEU A 164 7.75 -8.96 -1.68
N ALA A 165 7.29 -7.95 -0.94
CA ALA A 165 6.64 -8.12 0.35
C ALA A 165 5.24 -7.49 0.34
N SER A 166 4.41 -7.86 1.32
CA SER A 166 3.10 -7.28 1.51
C SER A 166 3.17 -5.91 2.18
N PHE A 167 2.14 -5.12 1.95
CA PHE A 167 1.80 -3.88 2.64
C PHE A 167 0.39 -3.99 3.22
N ASN A 168 -0.10 -2.94 3.89
CA ASN A 168 -1.38 -2.95 4.56
C ASN A 168 -2.37 -2.01 3.87
N ILE A 169 -3.62 -2.41 3.76
CA ILE A 169 -4.75 -1.49 3.63
C ILE A 169 -5.40 -1.41 5.00
N ILE A 170 -5.52 -0.19 5.54
CA ILE A 170 -6.07 0.08 6.87
C ILE A 170 -7.21 1.09 6.81
N GLY A 171 -8.08 1.07 7.83
CA GLY A 171 -8.99 2.16 8.08
C GLY A 171 -8.28 3.37 8.70
N SER A 172 -9.05 4.42 8.97
CA SER A 172 -8.58 5.55 9.78
C SER A 172 -9.63 5.93 10.82
N ILE A 173 -9.17 6.55 11.89
CA ILE A 173 -9.99 7.23 12.89
C ILE A 173 -9.46 8.65 13.00
N THR A 174 -10.36 9.63 13.21
CA THR A 174 -10.00 11.03 13.47
C THR A 174 -10.93 11.58 14.54
N VAL A 175 -10.39 11.87 15.73
CA VAL A 175 -11.15 12.45 16.86
C VAL A 175 -11.54 13.88 16.51
N GLN A 176 -12.83 14.20 16.67
CA GLN A 176 -13.38 15.52 16.39
C GLN A 176 -13.68 16.30 17.67
N GLN A 177 -14.13 15.60 18.71
CA GLN A 177 -14.36 16.15 20.04
C GLN A 177 -13.85 15.18 21.11
N PRO A 178 -13.19 15.70 22.15
CA PRO A 178 -12.87 17.11 22.41
C PRO A 178 -11.84 17.68 21.43
N ASP A 179 -11.97 18.96 21.11
CA ASP A 179 -10.98 19.74 20.38
C ASP A 179 -10.12 20.60 21.31
N ALA A 180 -9.15 21.34 20.78
CA ALA A 180 -8.26 22.20 21.57
C ALA A 180 -8.98 23.32 22.32
N ALA A 181 -10.20 23.71 21.92
CA ALA A 181 -11.01 24.73 22.59
C ALA A 181 -11.85 24.15 23.73
N ALA A 182 -11.95 22.84 23.85
CA ALA A 182 -12.76 22.17 24.85
C ALA A 182 -12.27 22.52 26.28
N ASN A 183 -13.21 22.87 27.15
CA ASN A 183 -12.97 23.26 28.53
C ASN A 183 -14.09 22.67 29.40
N TRP A 184 -13.89 21.44 29.85
CA TRP A 184 -14.91 20.65 30.52
C TRP A 184 -14.78 20.74 32.05
N ALA A 185 -15.89 20.73 32.72
CA ALA A 185 -15.91 20.79 34.20
C ALA A 185 -15.97 19.38 34.79
N VAL A 186 -15.29 19.16 35.90
CA VAL A 186 -15.44 17.94 36.72
C VAL A 186 -16.92 17.73 37.03
N GLY A 187 -17.40 16.49 36.91
CA GLY A 187 -18.80 16.12 37.14
C GLY A 187 -19.77 16.42 36.01
N ALA A 188 -19.35 17.13 34.94
CA ALA A 188 -20.22 17.34 33.78
C ALA A 188 -20.58 15.98 33.14
N ASN A 189 -21.86 15.84 32.75
CA ASN A 189 -22.41 14.60 32.19
C ASN A 189 -23.07 14.79 30.80
N ASP A 190 -22.85 15.95 30.20
CA ASP A 190 -23.36 16.38 28.90
C ASP A 190 -22.29 16.34 27.80
N LYS A 191 -21.12 15.81 28.09
CA LYS A 191 -19.99 15.80 27.15
C LYS A 191 -20.01 14.56 26.28
N ILE A 192 -19.67 14.78 25.01
CA ILE A 192 -19.70 13.70 24.01
C ILE A 192 -18.33 13.67 23.32
N ILE A 193 -17.72 12.48 23.26
CA ILE A 193 -16.56 12.20 22.41
C ILE A 193 -17.08 11.85 21.03
N THR A 194 -16.56 12.48 19.98
CA THR A 194 -16.96 12.21 18.61
C THR A 194 -15.75 11.97 17.71
N TRP A 195 -15.91 11.12 16.73
CA TRP A 195 -14.85 10.79 15.77
C TRP A 195 -15.42 10.53 14.38
N LEU A 196 -14.59 10.71 13.36
CA LEU A 196 -14.78 10.21 12.00
C LEU A 196 -13.97 8.94 11.81
N TYR A 197 -14.38 8.10 10.87
CA TYR A 197 -13.61 6.93 10.48
C TYR A 197 -13.78 6.62 8.98
N THR A 198 -12.79 5.93 8.41
CA THR A 198 -12.88 5.34 7.07
C THR A 198 -12.69 3.83 7.14
N GLY A 199 -13.28 3.14 6.18
CA GLY A 199 -13.18 1.68 6.06
C GLY A 199 -14.03 0.90 7.06
N THR A 200 -14.04 -0.41 6.86
CA THR A 200 -14.78 -1.35 7.71
C THR A 200 -13.94 -1.70 8.95
N ILE A 201 -13.64 -0.67 9.78
CA ILE A 201 -12.98 -0.88 11.07
C ILE A 201 -13.93 -1.61 12.05
N SER A 202 -13.34 -2.21 13.08
CA SER A 202 -14.10 -2.88 14.15
C SER A 202 -14.72 -1.86 15.14
N ASN A 203 -15.28 -2.35 16.23
CA ASN A 203 -15.57 -1.54 17.41
C ASN A 203 -14.32 -0.82 17.91
N VAL A 204 -14.52 0.22 18.72
CA VAL A 204 -13.42 1.05 19.25
C VAL A 204 -13.34 0.99 20.77
N ASP A 205 -12.13 1.18 21.26
CA ASP A 205 -11.83 1.44 22.66
C ASP A 205 -11.55 2.94 22.83
N ILE A 206 -12.01 3.50 23.94
CA ILE A 206 -11.83 4.92 24.28
C ILE A 206 -11.04 5.01 25.58
N SER A 207 -10.02 5.84 25.59
CA SER A 207 -9.19 6.12 26.76
C SER A 207 -8.83 7.60 26.83
N TYR A 208 -8.42 8.08 28.01
CA TYR A 208 -7.96 9.45 28.20
C TYR A 208 -6.66 9.49 29.01
N ASP A 209 -5.88 10.54 28.81
CA ASP A 209 -4.67 10.83 29.57
C ASP A 209 -4.72 12.28 30.09
N TYR A 210 -4.53 12.46 31.39
CA TYR A 210 -4.44 13.77 32.05
C TYR A 210 -3.01 14.08 32.57
N GLY A 211 -2.02 13.31 32.08
CA GLY A 211 -0.62 13.42 32.48
C GLY A 211 -0.12 12.24 33.33
N ALA A 212 -0.97 11.22 33.58
CA ALA A 212 -0.65 10.02 34.36
C ALA A 212 -0.61 8.74 33.49
N GLY A 213 -0.69 8.88 32.17
CA GLY A 213 -0.84 7.80 31.22
C GLY A 213 -2.31 7.48 30.92
N TYR A 214 -2.54 6.76 29.81
CA TYR A 214 -3.89 6.47 29.32
C TYR A 214 -4.68 5.59 30.29
N GLN A 215 -5.84 6.09 30.71
CA GLN A 215 -6.84 5.41 31.52
C GLN A 215 -8.01 4.98 30.61
N SER A 216 -8.48 3.73 30.74
CA SER A 216 -9.62 3.24 29.95
C SER A 216 -10.91 3.94 30.38
N LEU A 217 -11.68 4.43 29.41
CA LEU A 217 -13.03 4.98 29.60
C LEU A 217 -14.12 3.99 29.19
N ALA A 218 -13.96 3.38 28.03
CA ALA A 218 -14.91 2.44 27.48
C ALA A 218 -14.22 1.48 26.50
N THR A 219 -14.71 0.26 26.42
CA THR A 219 -14.17 -0.77 25.53
C THR A 219 -15.27 -1.39 24.67
N GLY A 220 -14.92 -1.79 23.44
CA GLY A 220 -15.83 -2.46 22.52
C GLY A 220 -17.02 -1.60 22.07
N ILE A 221 -16.86 -0.28 22.06
CA ILE A 221 -17.91 0.66 21.67
C ILE A 221 -18.13 0.58 20.16
N SER A 222 -19.40 0.66 19.73
CA SER A 222 -19.72 0.75 18.30
C SER A 222 -18.97 1.90 17.65
N LYS A 223 -18.30 1.63 16.53
CA LYS A 223 -17.62 2.67 15.73
C LYS A 223 -18.59 3.75 15.22
N GLY A 224 -19.89 3.47 15.22
CA GLY A 224 -20.93 4.31 14.63
C GLY A 224 -21.32 3.88 13.22
N THR A 225 -22.00 4.75 12.49
CA THR A 225 -22.51 4.54 11.13
C THR A 225 -22.20 5.74 10.24
N GLY A 226 -22.19 5.51 8.91
CA GLY A 226 -22.01 6.61 7.96
C GLY A 226 -20.66 7.34 8.06
N GLY A 227 -19.60 6.68 8.55
CA GLY A 227 -18.27 7.28 8.68
C GLY A 227 -18.06 8.11 9.94
N SER A 228 -19.01 8.11 10.91
CA SER A 228 -18.92 8.86 12.17
C SER A 228 -19.37 8.03 13.35
N GLY A 229 -18.79 8.29 14.51
CA GLY A 229 -19.15 7.69 15.78
C GLY A 229 -19.21 8.71 16.90
N SER A 230 -19.89 8.34 17.97
CA SER A 230 -19.99 9.17 19.18
C SER A 230 -20.17 8.31 20.42
N TRP A 231 -19.67 8.82 21.54
CA TRP A 231 -19.87 8.21 22.85
C TRP A 231 -20.07 9.28 23.93
N PRO A 232 -21.21 9.24 24.66
CA PRO A 232 -21.42 10.17 25.76
C PRO A 232 -20.51 9.79 26.93
N TRP A 233 -19.72 10.75 27.42
CA TRP A 233 -18.90 10.56 28.62
C TRP A 233 -19.80 10.71 29.86
N PRO A 234 -20.05 9.66 30.62
CA PRO A 234 -21.10 9.66 31.66
C PRO A 234 -20.92 10.70 32.76
N ALA A 235 -19.66 10.94 33.17
CA ALA A 235 -19.27 12.01 34.09
C ALA A 235 -17.79 12.30 33.92
N ILE A 236 -17.44 13.57 33.78
CA ILE A 236 -16.04 13.98 33.71
C ILE A 236 -15.37 13.73 35.07
N PRO A 237 -14.29 12.92 35.13
CA PRO A 237 -13.63 12.58 36.40
C PRO A 237 -12.90 13.77 36.99
N ASP A 238 -12.57 13.69 38.31
CA ASP A 238 -11.72 14.67 38.99
C ASP A 238 -10.25 14.47 38.55
N SER A 239 -9.98 14.84 37.30
CA SER A 239 -8.68 14.77 36.64
C SER A 239 -8.29 16.15 36.08
N VAL A 240 -8.24 17.13 36.99
CA VAL A 240 -7.95 18.55 36.64
C VAL A 240 -6.59 18.64 35.94
N SER A 241 -6.60 19.11 34.69
CA SER A 241 -5.40 19.27 33.87
C SER A 241 -5.66 20.26 32.74
N THR A 242 -4.61 20.92 32.28
CA THR A 242 -4.64 21.82 31.11
C THR A 242 -4.26 21.13 29.83
N SER A 243 -3.92 19.84 29.89
CA SER A 243 -3.40 19.08 28.75
C SER A 243 -3.92 17.63 28.77
N VAL A 244 -5.26 17.49 28.77
CA VAL A 244 -5.93 16.18 28.68
C VAL A 244 -6.03 15.79 27.23
N LYS A 245 -5.84 14.51 26.94
CA LYS A 245 -6.10 13.92 25.61
C LYS A 245 -7.09 12.78 25.71
N VAL A 246 -7.90 12.62 24.70
CA VAL A 246 -8.73 11.43 24.46
C VAL A 246 -8.12 10.65 23.30
N LYS A 247 -8.06 9.34 23.42
CA LYS A 247 -7.67 8.43 22.36
C LYS A 247 -8.84 7.50 22.02
N VAL A 248 -9.12 7.38 20.73
CA VAL A 248 -10.06 6.41 20.15
C VAL A 248 -9.27 5.46 19.28
N ALA A 249 -9.36 4.16 19.51
CA ALA A 249 -8.59 3.15 18.79
C ALA A 249 -9.48 1.96 18.40
N SER A 250 -9.26 1.41 17.20
CA SER A 250 -9.91 0.18 16.74
C SER A 250 -9.50 -1.01 17.62
N VAL A 251 -10.47 -1.83 18.04
CA VAL A 251 -10.21 -3.03 18.84
C VAL A 251 -9.30 -4.03 18.13
N THR A 252 -9.46 -4.19 16.82
CA THR A 252 -8.70 -5.19 16.04
C THR A 252 -7.34 -4.70 15.58
N ASN A 253 -7.14 -3.38 15.46
CA ASN A 253 -5.89 -2.81 14.97
C ASN A 253 -5.49 -1.54 15.74
N PRO A 254 -5.34 -1.65 17.08
CA PRO A 254 -5.21 -0.48 17.97
C PRO A 254 -3.93 0.35 17.79
N ASN A 255 -2.95 -0.18 17.05
CA ASN A 255 -1.67 0.48 16.82
C ASN A 255 -1.60 1.23 15.48
N LYS A 256 -2.61 1.07 14.62
CA LYS A 256 -2.63 1.67 13.28
C LYS A 256 -3.92 2.44 12.98
N GLU A 257 -5.05 1.98 13.52
CA GLU A 257 -6.36 2.59 13.36
C GLU A 257 -6.73 3.29 14.67
N LEU A 258 -6.05 4.38 14.96
CA LEU A 258 -6.25 5.19 16.16
C LEU A 258 -6.04 6.67 15.88
N ASP A 259 -6.61 7.50 16.75
CA ASP A 259 -6.28 8.92 16.80
C ASP A 259 -6.41 9.44 18.24
N GLU A 260 -5.68 10.54 18.50
CA GLU A 260 -5.72 11.28 19.75
C GLU A 260 -6.29 12.68 19.50
N SER A 261 -7.16 13.15 20.40
CA SER A 261 -7.63 14.52 20.34
C SER A 261 -6.47 15.51 20.50
N ASP A 262 -6.69 16.73 20.06
CA ASP A 262 -5.90 17.85 20.55
C ASP A 262 -5.95 17.91 22.08
N PRO A 263 -4.90 18.45 22.74
CA PRO A 263 -4.94 18.69 24.16
C PRO A 263 -6.04 19.68 24.55
N PHE A 264 -6.89 19.30 25.50
CA PHE A 264 -7.97 20.11 26.01
C PHE A 264 -7.89 20.26 27.54
N LYS A 265 -8.86 20.97 28.17
CA LYS A 265 -8.83 21.26 29.61
C LYS A 265 -9.96 20.56 30.35
N ILE A 266 -9.62 19.96 31.50
CA ILE A 266 -10.58 19.63 32.57
C ILE A 266 -10.31 20.55 33.76
N LYS A 267 -11.35 21.24 34.22
CA LYS A 267 -11.29 22.18 35.35
C LYS A 267 -12.23 21.78 36.48
N GLY A 268 -11.88 22.14 37.69
CA GLY A 268 -12.76 22.03 38.82
C GLY A 268 -14.01 22.90 38.66
N ALA A 269 -15.08 22.54 39.33
CA ALA A 269 -16.31 23.32 39.45
C ALA A 269 -16.53 23.73 40.90
N PHE A 270 -16.99 24.94 41.08
CA PHE A 270 -17.42 25.41 42.40
C PHE A 270 -18.92 25.60 42.39
N THR A 271 -19.59 25.03 43.36
CA THR A 271 -21.01 25.26 43.61
C THR A 271 -21.15 25.94 44.97
N PHE A 272 -21.91 27.01 45.03
CA PHE A 272 -22.34 27.51 46.29
C PHE A 272 -23.42 26.59 46.87
N VAL A 273 -23.19 26.11 48.08
CA VAL A 273 -24.16 25.29 48.81
C VAL A 273 -24.75 26.16 49.91
N ASP A 274 -26.06 26.19 50.01
CA ASP A 274 -26.75 26.85 51.08
C ASP A 274 -26.29 26.33 52.48
N PRO A 275 -26.05 27.17 53.49
CA PRO A 275 -26.47 28.58 53.57
C PRO A 275 -25.44 29.53 52.97
N GLY A 276 -25.70 30.08 51.79
CA GLY A 276 -25.06 31.28 51.27
C GLY A 276 -25.92 32.49 51.54
N PRO A 277 -25.40 33.73 51.39
CA PRO A 277 -26.25 34.91 51.52
C PRO A 277 -27.39 34.81 50.50
N ALA A 278 -28.61 34.89 50.95
CA ALA A 278 -29.79 34.94 50.09
C ALA A 278 -29.72 36.20 49.22
N ASP A 279 -30.32 36.11 48.00
CA ASP A 279 -30.37 37.26 47.10
C ASP A 279 -31.04 38.47 47.79
N GLY A 280 -30.29 39.55 47.89
CA GLY A 280 -30.75 40.75 48.63
C GLY A 280 -30.40 40.79 50.15
N GLU A 281 -29.70 39.77 50.69
CA GLU A 281 -29.23 39.80 52.07
C GLU A 281 -28.09 40.83 52.24
N VAL A 282 -28.26 41.73 53.20
CA VAL A 282 -27.24 42.71 53.57
C VAL A 282 -26.41 42.12 54.71
N LEU A 283 -25.17 41.71 54.39
CA LEU A 283 -24.24 41.27 55.43
C LEU A 283 -23.71 42.46 56.18
N PRO A 284 -23.74 42.48 57.57
CA PRO A 284 -23.19 43.55 58.33
C PRO A 284 -21.68 43.59 58.14
N ALA A 285 -21.13 44.83 57.92
CA ALA A 285 -19.71 45.06 57.91
C ALA A 285 -19.20 44.98 59.38
N GLY A 286 -18.20 44.12 59.62
CA GLY A 286 -17.53 43.99 60.90
C GLY A 286 -16.54 45.12 61.15
#